data_3f919a563f6320b71c9d784f89724559
#
_entry.id   3f919a563f6320b71c9d784f89724559
#
_cell.length_a   1.000
_cell.length_b   1.000
_cell.length_c   1.000
_cell.angle_alpha   90.00
_cell.angle_beta   90.00
_cell.angle_gamma   90.00
#
_symmetry.space_group_name_H-M   'P 1'
#
loop_
_entity.id
_entity.type
_entity.pdbx_description
1 polymer ?
#
loop_
_entity_poly.entity_id
_entity_poly.type
_entity_poly.pdbx_seq_one_letter_code
_entity_poly.pdbx_strand_id
1 'polypeptide(L)'
;MTSPAVTPPAGGGAFSIALEDRTLAAYLARPAPSAATGSGRHGLVVCHGFPADPPQPNAANRGYQQLADRLAADTGWVVMTLSFRGTSESTGNFSLGGWLADLKVAIDVLLETPGVDAVWVCGFAAGGALAICAAGEDPRVRGVAAFSAPADFADRATDARRFVAQARAVGVIRDPAFPADLEAWARELREIRPLNLIGKIPPRSILLVHGANDEVVSVLDARALADAAYAQVELRVLPGAGHRLRNDPRAVALLIGWMDRQGG
;
A
#
# COMPACT_ATOMS: atom_id res chain seq x y z
N MET A 1 20.01 -8.90 1.70
CA MET A 1 19.89 -7.70 0.86
C MET A 1 20.30 -6.54 1.73
N THR A 2 21.30 -5.77 1.33
CA THR A 2 21.71 -4.54 2.04
C THR A 2 20.58 -3.53 1.93
N SER A 3 20.10 -3.00 3.06
CA SER A 3 19.15 -1.86 3.08
C SER A 3 19.69 -0.73 2.21
N PRO A 4 18.85 -0.11 1.38
CA PRO A 4 19.29 1.06 0.62
C PRO A 4 19.65 2.16 1.60
N ALA A 5 20.86 2.71 1.50
CA ALA A 5 21.31 3.84 2.32
C ALA A 5 20.60 5.13 1.86
N VAL A 6 19.32 5.25 2.17
CA VAL A 6 18.49 6.42 1.83
C VAL A 6 18.04 7.08 3.11
N THR A 7 18.43 8.33 3.30
CA THR A 7 17.92 9.14 4.41
C THR A 7 16.81 10.04 3.86
N PRO A 8 15.54 9.82 4.27
CA PRO A 8 14.46 10.73 3.90
C PRO A 8 14.72 12.15 4.41
N PRO A 9 14.18 13.19 3.73
CA PRO A 9 14.41 14.57 4.13
C PRO A 9 13.93 14.83 5.56
N ALA A 10 14.77 15.48 6.37
CA ALA A 10 14.51 15.73 7.79
C ALA A 10 13.20 16.53 8.01
N GLY A 11 12.89 17.46 7.11
CA GLY A 11 11.65 18.27 7.15
C GLY A 11 10.44 17.62 6.46
N GLY A 12 10.60 16.41 5.91
CA GLY A 12 9.60 15.83 5.02
C GLY A 12 9.71 16.34 3.58
N GLY A 13 8.83 15.83 2.69
CA GLY A 13 8.79 16.19 1.28
C GLY A 13 9.05 15.01 0.34
N ALA A 14 9.13 15.30 -0.95
CA ALA A 14 9.42 14.31 -1.99
C ALA A 14 10.90 13.90 -1.97
N PHE A 15 11.15 12.60 -2.19
CA PHE A 15 12.50 12.05 -2.29
C PHE A 15 12.50 10.79 -3.16
N SER A 16 13.69 10.29 -3.49
CA SER A 16 13.86 9.08 -4.28
C SER A 16 14.64 8.03 -3.51
N ILE A 17 14.21 6.78 -3.65
CA ILE A 17 14.89 5.61 -3.12
C ILE A 17 15.63 4.97 -4.30
N ALA A 18 16.95 5.09 -4.31
CA ALA A 18 17.81 4.49 -5.33
C ALA A 18 18.11 3.03 -4.97
N LEU A 19 17.81 2.13 -5.90
CA LEU A 19 18.12 0.70 -5.85
C LEU A 19 19.09 0.39 -7.01
N GLU A 20 19.70 -0.79 -7.01
CA GLU A 20 20.70 -1.16 -8.03
C GLU A 20 20.16 -1.08 -9.46
N ASP A 21 18.90 -1.49 -9.66
CA ASP A 21 18.25 -1.63 -10.97
C ASP A 21 17.14 -0.60 -11.23
N ARG A 22 16.78 0.22 -10.23
CA ARG A 22 15.64 1.14 -10.32
C ARG A 22 15.67 2.25 -9.28
N THR A 23 14.84 3.25 -9.52
CA THR A 23 14.57 4.34 -8.58
C THR A 23 13.08 4.39 -8.28
N LEU A 24 12.72 4.50 -7.00
CA LEU A 24 11.34 4.65 -6.55
C LEU A 24 11.12 6.07 -6.05
N ALA A 25 10.07 6.72 -6.52
CA ALA A 25 9.64 8.01 -6.00
C ALA A 25 8.83 7.82 -4.72
N ALA A 26 9.14 8.59 -3.70
CA ALA A 26 8.48 8.55 -2.41
C ALA A 26 8.21 9.97 -1.87
N TYR A 27 7.32 10.06 -0.91
CA TYR A 27 7.02 11.30 -0.21
C TYR A 27 6.89 11.01 1.28
N LEU A 28 7.51 11.84 2.12
CA LEU A 28 7.43 11.75 3.57
C LEU A 28 6.68 12.97 4.13
N ALA A 29 5.57 12.73 4.81
CA ALA A 29 4.87 13.72 5.60
C ALA A 29 5.28 13.59 7.08
N ARG A 30 5.59 14.70 7.72
CA ARG A 30 5.91 14.76 9.15
C ARG A 30 4.91 15.66 9.87
N PRO A 31 4.51 15.30 11.09
CA PRO A 31 3.68 16.17 11.92
C PRO A 31 4.43 17.46 12.26
N ALA A 32 3.68 18.52 12.53
CA ALA A 32 4.25 19.77 13.02
C ALA A 32 5.01 19.54 14.35
N PRO A 33 6.08 20.28 14.65
CA PRO A 33 6.88 20.11 15.88
C PRO A 33 6.06 20.19 17.18
N SER A 34 4.97 20.96 17.20
CA SER A 34 4.08 21.13 18.34
C SER A 34 3.16 19.94 18.62
N ALA A 35 2.98 19.05 17.65
CA ALA A 35 2.16 17.83 17.77
C ALA A 35 2.94 16.63 18.33
N ALA A 36 4.22 16.79 18.60
CA ALA A 36 5.10 15.73 19.10
C ALA A 36 4.98 15.60 20.63
N THR A 37 3.92 14.98 21.10
CA THR A 37 3.79 14.59 22.53
C THR A 37 4.20 13.12 22.67
N GLY A 38 5.43 12.84 23.07
CA GLY A 38 5.89 11.49 23.40
C GLY A 38 7.25 11.10 22.82
N SER A 39 7.90 10.16 23.49
CA SER A 39 9.12 9.52 23.03
C SER A 39 8.78 8.38 22.06
N GLY A 40 9.00 8.60 20.80
CA GLY A 40 8.75 7.60 19.75
C GLY A 40 7.54 7.94 18.89
N ARG A 41 7.78 7.95 17.58
CA ARG A 41 6.71 8.22 16.61
C ARG A 41 6.37 6.96 15.83
N HIS A 42 5.09 6.78 15.61
CA HIS A 42 4.61 5.74 14.73
C HIS A 42 4.81 6.15 13.27
N GLY A 43 5.19 5.19 12.43
CA GLY A 43 5.32 5.33 11.00
C GLY A 43 4.22 4.59 10.26
N LEU A 44 3.69 5.19 9.18
CA LEU A 44 2.73 4.55 8.30
C LEU A 44 3.24 4.60 6.86
N VAL A 45 3.37 3.44 6.20
CA VAL A 45 3.54 3.36 4.74
C VAL A 45 2.17 3.30 4.09
N VAL A 46 1.89 4.19 3.15
CA VAL A 46 0.63 4.22 2.38
C VAL A 46 0.88 3.81 0.94
N CYS A 47 0.18 2.77 0.48
CA CYS A 47 0.33 2.17 -0.84
C CYS A 47 -0.88 2.44 -1.73
N HIS A 48 -0.62 2.81 -2.98
CA HIS A 48 -1.66 2.96 -3.98
C HIS A 48 -2.06 1.62 -4.62
N GLY A 49 -3.23 1.58 -5.26
CA GLY A 49 -3.69 0.47 -6.07
C GLY A 49 -3.18 0.51 -7.52
N PHE A 50 -3.60 -0.48 -8.31
CA PHE A 50 -3.36 -0.49 -9.75
C PHE A 50 -4.15 0.67 -10.40
N PRO A 51 -3.51 1.50 -11.25
CA PRO A 51 -4.19 2.64 -11.86
C PRO A 51 -5.29 2.18 -12.82
N ALA A 52 -6.44 2.86 -12.78
CA ALA A 52 -7.54 2.62 -13.71
C ALA A 52 -7.33 3.31 -15.07
N ASP A 53 -6.64 4.45 -15.05
CA ASP A 53 -6.44 5.32 -16.19
C ASP A 53 -4.94 5.58 -16.41
N PRO A 54 -4.52 5.95 -17.64
CA PRO A 54 -3.16 6.40 -17.92
C PRO A 54 -2.77 7.55 -17.00
N PRO A 55 -1.48 7.63 -16.61
CA PRO A 55 -1.03 8.66 -15.69
C PRO A 55 -1.24 10.04 -16.30
N GLN A 56 -2.04 10.86 -15.62
CA GLN A 56 -2.08 12.29 -15.93
C GLN A 56 -0.89 12.97 -15.25
N PRO A 57 -0.18 13.88 -15.93
CA PRO A 57 0.94 14.59 -15.35
C PRO A 57 0.55 15.19 -13.98
N ASN A 58 1.26 14.81 -12.94
CA ASN A 58 1.14 15.35 -11.57
C ASN A 58 -0.16 15.09 -10.79
N ALA A 59 -1.16 14.34 -11.26
CA ALA A 59 -2.43 14.20 -10.57
C ALA A 59 -2.49 13.01 -9.58
N ALA A 60 -1.96 11.85 -9.96
CA ALA A 60 -2.09 10.63 -9.16
C ALA A 60 -1.32 10.71 -7.83
N ASN A 61 -0.09 11.22 -7.83
CA ASN A 61 0.73 11.32 -6.63
C ASN A 61 0.27 12.41 -5.67
N ARG A 62 -0.20 13.56 -6.17
CA ARG A 62 -0.68 14.64 -5.30
C ARG A 62 -1.77 14.18 -4.33
N GLY A 63 -2.69 13.34 -4.77
CA GLY A 63 -3.75 12.85 -3.90
C GLY A 63 -3.27 11.95 -2.76
N TYR A 64 -2.19 11.17 -2.97
CA TYR A 64 -1.58 10.38 -1.89
C TYR A 64 -0.68 11.22 -0.99
N GLN A 65 0.03 12.20 -1.55
CA GLN A 65 0.80 13.17 -0.77
C GLN A 65 -0.11 13.99 0.16
N GLN A 66 -1.23 14.52 -0.36
CA GLN A 66 -2.23 15.24 0.43
C GLN A 66 -2.84 14.37 1.54
N LEU A 67 -3.10 13.09 1.25
CA LEU A 67 -3.54 12.14 2.26
C LEU A 67 -2.48 11.95 3.35
N ALA A 68 -1.21 11.79 2.96
CA ALA A 68 -0.12 11.65 3.91
C ALA A 68 0.04 12.89 4.82
N ASP A 69 -0.01 14.09 4.23
CA ASP A 69 0.05 15.35 4.98
C ASP A 69 -1.09 15.46 5.98
N ARG A 70 -2.32 15.14 5.55
CA ARG A 70 -3.48 15.13 6.42
C ARG A 70 -3.34 14.13 7.56
N LEU A 71 -2.98 12.87 7.26
CA LEU A 71 -2.79 11.84 8.28
C LEU A 71 -1.71 12.25 9.28
N ALA A 72 -0.57 12.78 8.81
CA ALA A 72 0.50 13.24 9.68
C ALA A 72 0.05 14.40 10.59
N ALA A 73 -0.73 15.35 10.04
CA ALA A 73 -1.25 16.49 10.81
C ALA A 73 -2.28 16.06 11.85
N ASP A 74 -3.20 15.15 11.49
CA ASP A 74 -4.31 14.74 12.35
C ASP A 74 -3.89 13.76 13.45
N THR A 75 -2.87 12.90 13.20
CA THR A 75 -2.50 11.81 14.12
C THR A 75 -1.14 11.96 14.80
N GLY A 76 -0.29 12.87 14.31
CA GLY A 76 1.09 13.02 14.80
C GLY A 76 2.06 11.94 14.29
N TRP A 77 1.64 11.05 13.38
CA TRP A 77 2.47 10.00 12.80
C TRP A 77 3.38 10.53 11.68
N VAL A 78 4.47 9.82 11.44
CA VAL A 78 5.27 9.99 10.22
C VAL A 78 4.64 9.15 9.12
N VAL A 79 4.23 9.75 8.02
CA VAL A 79 3.51 9.04 6.94
C VAL A 79 4.31 9.08 5.66
N MET A 80 4.63 7.92 5.09
CA MET A 80 5.33 7.79 3.82
C MET A 80 4.40 7.22 2.74
N THR A 81 4.38 7.86 1.58
CA THR A 81 3.78 7.29 0.38
C THR A 81 4.85 6.84 -0.59
N LEU A 82 4.59 5.73 -1.27
CA LEU A 82 5.47 5.16 -2.27
C LEU A 82 4.75 5.12 -3.62
N SER A 83 5.44 5.51 -4.68
CA SER A 83 5.06 5.18 -6.05
C SER A 83 5.76 3.88 -6.43
N PHE A 84 4.99 2.82 -6.68
CA PHE A 84 5.55 1.54 -7.10
C PHE A 84 6.24 1.63 -8.46
N ARG A 85 7.19 0.72 -8.74
CA ARG A 85 7.86 0.63 -10.05
C ARG A 85 6.86 0.69 -11.19
N GLY A 86 7.22 1.38 -12.27
CA GLY A 86 6.35 1.60 -13.42
C GLY A 86 5.30 2.68 -13.23
N THR A 87 5.13 3.25 -12.03
CA THR A 87 4.15 4.32 -11.77
C THR A 87 4.83 5.66 -11.53
N SER A 88 4.17 6.73 -11.94
CA SER A 88 4.66 8.12 -11.75
C SER A 88 6.12 8.28 -12.18
N GLU A 89 6.98 8.78 -11.30
CA GLU A 89 8.40 9.00 -11.53
C GLU A 89 9.27 7.76 -11.19
N SER A 90 8.67 6.68 -10.65
CA SER A 90 9.38 5.43 -10.39
C SER A 90 9.73 4.72 -11.69
N THR A 91 10.96 4.25 -11.80
CA THR A 91 11.43 3.48 -12.96
C THR A 91 11.02 2.01 -12.89
N GLY A 92 11.34 1.24 -13.93
CA GLY A 92 11.00 -0.18 -14.02
C GLY A 92 9.59 -0.44 -14.58
N ASN A 93 9.16 -1.70 -14.49
CA ASN A 93 7.90 -2.18 -15.04
C ASN A 93 7.11 -2.92 -13.97
N PHE A 94 5.79 -2.87 -14.07
CA PHE A 94 4.88 -3.55 -13.15
C PHE A 94 5.06 -5.07 -13.19
N SER A 95 5.30 -5.66 -12.03
CA SER A 95 4.93 -7.03 -11.68
C SER A 95 4.42 -7.05 -10.23
N LEU A 96 3.59 -8.02 -9.88
CA LEU A 96 2.99 -8.05 -8.56
C LEU A 96 4.04 -8.32 -7.48
N GLY A 97 4.97 -9.23 -7.73
CA GLY A 97 6.11 -9.50 -6.86
C GLY A 97 7.05 -8.31 -6.76
N GLY A 98 7.22 -7.60 -7.90
CA GLY A 98 7.97 -6.36 -7.92
C GLY A 98 7.37 -5.28 -7.00
N TRP A 99 6.07 -5.07 -7.03
CA TRP A 99 5.40 -4.13 -6.14
C TRP A 99 5.48 -4.55 -4.66
N LEU A 100 5.36 -5.87 -4.38
CA LEU A 100 5.56 -6.37 -3.01
C LEU A 100 7.00 -6.11 -2.52
N ALA A 101 8.00 -6.31 -3.39
CA ALA A 101 9.39 -6.01 -3.05
C ALA A 101 9.62 -4.50 -2.83
N ASP A 102 8.99 -3.62 -3.63
CA ASP A 102 9.06 -2.17 -3.44
C ASP A 102 8.44 -1.73 -2.11
N LEU A 103 7.32 -2.36 -1.71
CA LEU A 103 6.69 -2.10 -0.42
C LEU A 103 7.60 -2.50 0.74
N LYS A 104 8.28 -3.65 0.66
CA LYS A 104 9.25 -4.08 1.69
C LYS A 104 10.41 -3.09 1.83
N VAL A 105 10.92 -2.57 0.71
CA VAL A 105 11.93 -1.50 0.73
C VAL A 105 11.39 -0.25 1.43
N ALA A 106 10.14 0.16 1.16
CA ALA A 106 9.53 1.31 1.82
C ALA A 106 9.39 1.12 3.33
N ILE A 107 9.05 -0.10 3.77
CA ILE A 107 8.98 -0.46 5.20
C ILE A 107 10.37 -0.32 5.83
N ASP A 108 11.42 -0.86 5.19
CA ASP A 108 12.80 -0.76 5.69
C ASP A 108 13.26 0.70 5.81
N VAL A 109 13.04 1.51 4.77
CA VAL A 109 13.36 2.94 4.78
C VAL A 109 12.65 3.69 5.91
N LEU A 110 11.36 3.38 6.15
CA LEU A 110 10.60 4.05 7.20
C LEU A 110 11.06 3.60 8.59
N LEU A 111 11.42 2.32 8.79
CA LEU A 111 12.00 1.80 10.03
C LEU A 111 13.36 2.44 10.37
N GLU A 112 14.15 2.78 9.35
CA GLU A 112 15.44 3.44 9.50
C GLU A 112 15.32 4.98 9.58
N THR A 113 14.11 5.51 9.40
CA THR A 113 13.85 6.97 9.44
C THR A 113 13.98 7.50 10.88
N PRO A 114 14.83 8.50 11.13
CA PRO A 114 15.02 9.06 12.48
C PRO A 114 13.71 9.51 13.13
N GLY A 115 13.46 9.02 14.35
CA GLY A 115 12.27 9.31 15.13
C GLY A 115 11.07 8.38 14.83
N VAL A 116 11.23 7.32 14.03
CA VAL A 116 10.23 6.28 13.83
C VAL A 116 10.66 5.02 14.61
N ASP A 117 9.81 4.57 15.52
CA ASP A 117 10.11 3.41 16.38
C ASP A 117 9.30 2.17 16.02
N ALA A 118 8.18 2.35 15.29
CA ALA A 118 7.33 1.25 14.88
C ALA A 118 6.62 1.61 13.57
N VAL A 119 6.35 0.62 12.71
CA VAL A 119 5.76 0.81 11.37
C VAL A 119 4.48 0.00 11.19
N TRP A 120 3.48 0.66 10.61
CA TRP A 120 2.24 0.08 10.11
C TRP A 120 2.16 0.28 8.60
N VAL A 121 1.30 -0.48 7.94
CA VAL A 121 1.09 -0.37 6.50
C VAL A 121 -0.38 -0.15 6.20
N CYS A 122 -0.66 0.79 5.30
CA CYS A 122 -2.00 1.04 4.76
C CYS A 122 -1.97 0.90 3.24
N GLY A 123 -2.98 0.28 2.64
CA GLY A 123 -3.04 0.17 1.19
C GLY A 123 -4.46 0.19 0.64
N PHE A 124 -4.56 0.62 -0.63
CA PHE A 124 -5.81 0.71 -1.38
C PHE A 124 -5.80 -0.27 -2.56
N ALA A 125 -6.89 -1.00 -2.78
CA ALA A 125 -7.03 -2.01 -3.83
C ALA A 125 -5.84 -3.00 -3.85
N ALA A 126 -5.13 -3.15 -4.97
CA ALA A 126 -3.94 -4.00 -5.05
C ALA A 126 -2.89 -3.65 -3.99
N GLY A 127 -2.71 -2.35 -3.67
CA GLY A 127 -1.82 -1.93 -2.58
C GLY A 127 -2.28 -2.43 -1.20
N GLY A 128 -3.59 -2.53 -0.97
CA GLY A 128 -4.15 -3.13 0.25
C GLY A 128 -3.86 -4.62 0.36
N ALA A 129 -3.98 -5.34 -0.75
CA ALA A 129 -3.62 -6.75 -0.84
C ALA A 129 -2.12 -6.97 -0.54
N LEU A 130 -1.25 -6.14 -1.13
CA LEU A 130 0.19 -6.19 -0.88
C LEU A 130 0.56 -5.79 0.55
N ALA A 131 -0.18 -4.84 1.15
CA ALA A 131 -0.02 -4.46 2.56
C ALA A 131 -0.30 -5.65 3.50
N ILE A 132 -1.36 -6.42 3.23
CA ILE A 132 -1.66 -7.67 3.95
C ILE A 132 -0.53 -8.68 3.78
N CYS A 133 -0.04 -8.88 2.54
CA CYS A 133 1.06 -9.80 2.28
C CYS A 133 2.34 -9.39 3.04
N ALA A 134 2.73 -8.13 2.96
CA ALA A 134 3.90 -7.60 3.65
C ALA A 134 3.78 -7.77 5.18
N ALA A 135 2.62 -7.42 5.76
CA ALA A 135 2.38 -7.59 7.20
C ALA A 135 2.37 -9.07 7.64
N GLY A 136 1.85 -9.98 6.79
CA GLY A 136 1.85 -11.42 7.08
C GLY A 136 3.23 -12.06 7.01
N GLU A 137 4.16 -11.50 6.25
CA GLU A 137 5.52 -12.00 6.08
C GLU A 137 6.54 -11.30 6.99
N ASP A 138 6.29 -10.05 7.39
CA ASP A 138 7.21 -9.25 8.21
C ASP A 138 6.62 -8.94 9.59
N PRO A 139 7.11 -9.58 10.67
CA PRO A 139 6.64 -9.32 12.02
C PRO A 139 7.00 -7.93 12.57
N ARG A 140 7.89 -7.17 11.91
CA ARG A 140 8.22 -5.79 12.29
C ARG A 140 7.07 -4.83 11.99
N VAL A 141 6.18 -5.18 11.03
CA VAL A 141 4.96 -4.43 10.74
C VAL A 141 3.96 -4.65 11.87
N ARG A 142 3.60 -3.61 12.60
CA ARG A 142 2.76 -3.65 13.80
C ARG A 142 1.26 -3.78 13.54
N GLY A 143 0.82 -3.49 12.33
CA GLY A 143 -0.57 -3.65 11.92
C GLY A 143 -0.79 -3.22 10.47
N VAL A 144 -1.98 -3.53 9.93
CA VAL A 144 -2.34 -3.26 8.54
C VAL A 144 -3.75 -2.71 8.43
N ALA A 145 -3.91 -1.69 7.57
CA ALA A 145 -5.21 -1.19 7.14
C ALA A 145 -5.34 -1.41 5.62
N ALA A 146 -6.34 -2.17 5.17
CA ALA A 146 -6.55 -2.48 3.77
C ALA A 146 -7.94 -2.04 3.29
N PHE A 147 -7.95 -1.26 2.21
CA PHE A 147 -9.14 -0.63 1.66
C PHE A 147 -9.45 -1.20 0.27
N SER A 148 -10.66 -1.74 0.06
CA SER A 148 -11.09 -2.39 -1.19
C SER A 148 -10.06 -3.39 -1.71
N ALA A 149 -9.42 -4.16 -0.81
CA ALA A 149 -8.38 -5.11 -1.16
C ALA A 149 -8.96 -6.40 -1.73
N PRO A 150 -8.44 -6.91 -2.86
CA PRO A 150 -8.79 -8.25 -3.32
C PRO A 150 -8.18 -9.33 -2.42
N ALA A 151 -8.86 -10.46 -2.29
CA ALA A 151 -8.41 -11.61 -1.52
C ALA A 151 -7.32 -12.40 -2.27
N ASP A 152 -7.32 -12.34 -3.59
CA ASP A 152 -6.28 -12.90 -4.48
C ASP A 152 -6.26 -12.19 -5.84
N PHE A 153 -5.44 -12.68 -6.77
CA PHE A 153 -5.31 -12.15 -8.13
C PHE A 153 -5.51 -13.24 -9.20
N ALA A 154 -6.18 -14.35 -8.84
CA ALA A 154 -6.33 -15.52 -9.72
C ALA A 154 -7.04 -15.17 -11.03
N ASP A 155 -8.07 -14.33 -10.99
CA ASP A 155 -8.79 -13.88 -12.19
C ASP A 155 -7.87 -13.14 -13.16
N ARG A 156 -6.93 -12.34 -12.65
CA ARG A 156 -5.92 -11.63 -13.45
C ARG A 156 -4.90 -12.58 -14.07
N ALA A 157 -4.58 -13.66 -13.37
CA ALA A 157 -3.67 -14.71 -13.84
C ALA A 157 -4.29 -15.56 -14.96
N THR A 158 -5.62 -15.69 -14.99
CA THR A 158 -6.35 -16.49 -16.00
C THR A 158 -6.17 -15.92 -17.41
N ASP A 159 -6.12 -14.60 -17.57
CA ASP A 159 -5.81 -13.93 -18.83
C ASP A 159 -4.63 -12.96 -18.67
N ALA A 160 -3.46 -13.52 -18.43
CA ALA A 160 -2.23 -12.76 -18.20
C ALA A 160 -1.86 -11.85 -19.38
N ARG A 161 -2.12 -12.28 -20.63
CA ARG A 161 -1.86 -11.46 -21.83
C ARG A 161 -2.71 -10.20 -21.84
N ARG A 162 -4.00 -10.34 -21.55
CA ARG A 162 -4.90 -9.21 -21.43
C ARG A 162 -4.49 -8.27 -20.32
N PHE A 163 -4.05 -8.81 -19.17
CA PHE A 163 -3.61 -7.98 -18.06
C PHE A 163 -2.30 -7.24 -18.37
N VAL A 164 -1.34 -7.85 -19.06
CA VAL A 164 -0.15 -7.14 -19.59
C VAL A 164 -0.54 -6.04 -20.55
N ALA A 165 -1.48 -6.30 -21.48
CA ALA A 165 -1.96 -5.28 -22.39
C ALA A 165 -2.62 -4.09 -21.65
N GLN A 166 -3.43 -4.37 -20.63
CA GLN A 166 -3.99 -3.34 -19.75
C GLN A 166 -2.90 -2.57 -19.02
N ALA A 167 -1.89 -3.25 -18.46
CA ALA A 167 -0.77 -2.63 -17.75
C ALA A 167 0.06 -1.70 -18.67
N ARG A 168 0.20 -2.06 -19.94
CA ARG A 168 0.81 -1.19 -20.96
C ARG A 168 -0.09 0.01 -21.29
N ALA A 169 -1.38 -0.22 -21.45
CA ALA A 169 -2.34 0.84 -21.78
C ALA A 169 -2.39 1.92 -20.67
N VAL A 170 -2.28 1.52 -19.40
CA VAL A 170 -2.21 2.47 -18.26
C VAL A 170 -0.79 2.91 -17.92
N GLY A 171 0.22 2.52 -18.72
CA GLY A 171 1.60 3.03 -18.62
C GLY A 171 2.42 2.51 -17.44
N VAL A 172 2.00 1.42 -16.78
CA VAL A 172 2.79 0.80 -15.68
C VAL A 172 3.77 -0.26 -16.20
N ILE A 173 3.60 -0.75 -17.43
CA ILE A 173 4.61 -1.46 -18.21
C ILE A 173 4.98 -0.57 -19.40
N ARG A 174 6.22 -0.08 -19.39
CA ARG A 174 6.73 0.88 -20.37
C ARG A 174 7.67 0.23 -21.39
N ASP A 175 8.36 -0.84 -20.97
CA ASP A 175 9.24 -1.61 -21.85
C ASP A 175 8.41 -2.59 -22.70
N PRO A 176 8.44 -2.50 -24.04
CA PRO A 176 7.72 -3.41 -24.93
C PRO A 176 8.21 -4.86 -24.84
N ALA A 177 9.44 -5.10 -24.38
CA ALA A 177 10.00 -6.43 -24.18
C ALA A 177 9.63 -7.08 -22.85
N PHE A 178 9.07 -6.30 -21.89
CA PHE A 178 8.64 -6.80 -20.59
C PHE A 178 7.17 -7.26 -20.60
N PRO A 179 6.82 -8.40 -19.95
CA PRO A 179 7.72 -9.34 -19.31
C PRO A 179 8.42 -10.25 -20.32
N ALA A 180 9.70 -10.58 -20.09
CA ALA A 180 10.45 -11.51 -20.92
C ALA A 180 9.91 -12.95 -20.83
N ASP A 181 9.37 -13.33 -19.66
CA ASP A 181 8.68 -14.60 -19.39
C ASP A 181 7.29 -14.30 -18.83
N LEU A 182 6.28 -14.47 -19.69
CA LEU A 182 4.87 -14.21 -19.33
C LEU A 182 4.36 -15.22 -18.30
N GLU A 183 4.82 -16.49 -18.34
CA GLU A 183 4.36 -17.49 -17.40
C GLU A 183 4.94 -17.26 -16.00
N ALA A 184 6.22 -16.89 -15.89
CA ALA A 184 6.82 -16.47 -14.63
C ALA A 184 6.10 -15.24 -14.04
N TRP A 185 5.79 -14.25 -14.88
CA TRP A 185 5.05 -13.05 -14.48
C TRP A 185 3.62 -13.39 -14.01
N ALA A 186 2.92 -14.27 -14.71
CA ALA A 186 1.58 -14.72 -14.32
C ALA A 186 1.57 -15.59 -13.06
N ARG A 187 2.66 -16.30 -12.78
CA ARG A 187 2.83 -17.10 -11.57
C ARG A 187 2.80 -16.23 -10.32
N GLU A 188 3.39 -15.03 -10.35
CA GLU A 188 3.33 -14.09 -9.23
C GLU A 188 1.88 -13.76 -8.84
N LEU A 189 0.97 -13.61 -9.83
CA LEU A 189 -0.45 -13.34 -9.59
C LEU A 189 -1.18 -14.52 -8.92
N ARG A 190 -0.70 -15.75 -9.11
CA ARG A 190 -1.26 -16.96 -8.46
C ARG A 190 -0.70 -17.20 -7.06
N GLU A 191 0.57 -16.86 -6.85
CA GLU A 191 1.31 -17.15 -5.62
C GLU A 191 1.13 -16.06 -4.55
N ILE A 192 1.04 -14.79 -4.95
CA ILE A 192 0.83 -13.67 -4.02
C ILE A 192 -0.65 -13.62 -3.64
N ARG A 193 -0.98 -14.23 -2.50
CA ARG A 193 -2.35 -14.40 -2.04
C ARG A 193 -2.53 -13.84 -0.63
N PRO A 194 -3.13 -12.64 -0.49
CA PRO A 194 -3.46 -12.04 0.82
C PRO A 194 -4.24 -12.98 1.72
N LEU A 195 -5.17 -13.75 1.13
CA LEU A 195 -6.00 -14.72 1.86
C LEU A 195 -5.16 -15.76 2.64
N ASN A 196 -3.99 -16.16 2.10
CA ASN A 196 -3.12 -17.15 2.74
C ASN A 196 -2.21 -16.54 3.82
N LEU A 197 -2.11 -15.21 3.87
CA LEU A 197 -1.16 -14.51 4.73
C LEU A 197 -1.82 -13.73 5.86
N ILE A 198 -3.08 -13.30 5.68
CA ILE A 198 -3.78 -12.46 6.67
C ILE A 198 -3.89 -13.14 8.04
N GLY A 199 -4.09 -14.47 8.07
CA GLY A 199 -4.16 -15.26 9.30
C GLY A 199 -2.85 -15.33 10.09
N LYS A 200 -1.71 -14.87 9.53
CA LYS A 200 -0.41 -14.76 10.21
C LYS A 200 -0.21 -13.41 10.90
N ILE A 201 -1.11 -12.46 10.69
CA ILE A 201 -0.97 -11.11 11.26
C ILE A 201 -1.41 -11.05 12.72
N PRO A 202 -2.54 -11.65 13.15
CA PRO A 202 -2.94 -11.61 14.55
C PRO A 202 -1.84 -12.11 15.52
N PRO A 203 -1.74 -11.53 16.73
CA PRO A 203 -2.66 -10.57 17.35
C PRO A 203 -2.43 -9.10 16.94
N ARG A 204 -1.61 -8.82 15.93
CA ARG A 204 -1.40 -7.46 15.42
C ARG A 204 -2.68 -6.92 14.78
N SER A 205 -2.90 -5.61 14.90
CA SER A 205 -4.15 -4.95 14.48
C SER A 205 -4.38 -5.02 12.97
N ILE A 206 -5.61 -5.39 12.57
CA ILE A 206 -6.04 -5.44 11.17
C ILE A 206 -7.32 -4.60 11.03
N LEU A 207 -7.32 -3.63 10.11
CA LEU A 207 -8.49 -2.92 9.64
C LEU A 207 -8.77 -3.27 8.18
N LEU A 208 -9.96 -3.78 7.88
CA LEU A 208 -10.46 -3.98 6.53
C LEU A 208 -11.64 -3.02 6.28
N VAL A 209 -11.56 -2.21 5.24
CA VAL A 209 -12.65 -1.32 4.83
C VAL A 209 -13.03 -1.60 3.38
N HIS A 210 -14.33 -1.79 3.11
CA HIS A 210 -14.80 -2.08 1.77
C HIS A 210 -16.07 -1.29 1.43
N GLY A 211 -16.21 -0.88 0.17
CA GLY A 211 -17.43 -0.23 -0.32
C GLY A 211 -18.51 -1.28 -0.61
N ALA A 212 -19.73 -1.06 -0.14
CA ALA A 212 -20.83 -2.00 -0.43
C ALA A 212 -21.18 -2.07 -1.92
N ASN A 213 -20.88 -1.00 -2.67
CA ASN A 213 -21.15 -0.86 -4.10
C ASN A 213 -19.84 -0.87 -4.93
N ASP A 214 -18.82 -1.59 -4.45
CA ASP A 214 -17.55 -1.74 -5.18
C ASP A 214 -17.77 -2.67 -6.39
N GLU A 215 -17.64 -2.11 -7.61
CA GLU A 215 -17.82 -2.81 -8.88
C GLU A 215 -16.51 -3.39 -9.43
N VAL A 216 -15.37 -3.14 -8.76
CA VAL A 216 -14.03 -3.57 -9.20
C VAL A 216 -13.53 -4.75 -8.39
N VAL A 217 -13.72 -4.70 -7.07
CA VAL A 217 -13.37 -5.76 -6.13
C VAL A 217 -14.63 -6.10 -5.32
N SER A 218 -14.99 -7.37 -5.31
CA SER A 218 -16.20 -7.82 -4.60
C SER A 218 -16.08 -7.60 -3.09
N VAL A 219 -17.15 -7.16 -2.45
CA VAL A 219 -17.23 -7.11 -0.98
C VAL A 219 -17.05 -8.49 -0.33
N LEU A 220 -17.26 -9.56 -1.10
CA LEU A 220 -17.01 -10.95 -0.65
C LEU A 220 -15.53 -11.19 -0.38
N ASP A 221 -14.62 -10.50 -1.07
CA ASP A 221 -13.18 -10.58 -0.81
C ASP A 221 -12.85 -10.07 0.60
N ALA A 222 -13.43 -8.94 1.00
CA ALA A 222 -13.23 -8.41 2.35
C ALA A 222 -13.78 -9.36 3.42
N ARG A 223 -14.89 -10.04 3.17
CA ARG A 223 -15.45 -11.06 4.07
C ARG A 223 -14.54 -12.29 4.15
N ALA A 224 -14.08 -12.80 3.00
CA ALA A 224 -13.15 -13.92 2.95
C ALA A 224 -11.83 -13.62 3.70
N LEU A 225 -11.29 -12.40 3.53
CA LEU A 225 -10.12 -11.94 4.28
C LEU A 225 -10.41 -11.88 5.79
N ALA A 226 -11.58 -11.35 6.19
CA ALA A 226 -11.97 -11.28 7.60
C ALA A 226 -12.12 -12.66 8.23
N ASP A 227 -12.73 -13.59 7.52
CA ASP A 227 -12.90 -14.99 7.97
C ASP A 227 -11.54 -15.68 8.14
N ALA A 228 -10.60 -15.45 7.20
CA ALA A 228 -9.24 -16.01 7.26
C ALA A 228 -8.37 -15.39 8.37
N ALA A 229 -8.74 -14.22 8.90
CA ALA A 229 -8.09 -13.59 10.05
C ALA A 229 -8.61 -14.10 11.41
N TYR A 230 -9.45 -15.12 11.42
CA TYR A 230 -10.00 -15.76 12.63
C TYR A 230 -10.69 -14.78 13.61
N ALA A 231 -11.49 -13.88 13.09
CA ALA A 231 -12.24 -12.85 13.83
C ALA A 231 -11.40 -11.82 14.62
N GLN A 232 -10.09 -11.81 14.44
CA GLN A 232 -9.19 -10.78 15.02
C GLN A 232 -8.98 -9.62 14.05
N VAL A 233 -10.08 -9.11 13.49
CA VAL A 233 -10.05 -8.08 12.45
C VAL A 233 -11.21 -7.11 12.64
N GLU A 234 -10.96 -5.84 12.42
CA GLU A 234 -12.00 -4.82 12.30
C GLU A 234 -12.44 -4.73 10.85
N LEU A 235 -13.60 -5.30 10.50
CA LEU A 235 -14.20 -5.17 9.17
C LEU A 235 -15.25 -4.06 9.17
N ARG A 236 -15.14 -3.13 8.22
CA ARG A 236 -16.12 -2.05 7.96
C ARG A 236 -16.57 -2.06 6.51
N VAL A 237 -17.84 -2.31 6.29
CA VAL A 237 -18.46 -2.19 4.96
C VAL A 237 -19.24 -0.88 4.90
N LEU A 238 -18.86 0.01 3.97
CA LEU A 238 -19.44 1.34 3.83
C LEU A 238 -20.63 1.32 2.87
N PRO A 239 -21.87 1.56 3.35
CA PRO A 239 -23.04 1.62 2.49
C PRO A 239 -22.91 2.72 1.42
N GLY A 240 -23.26 2.39 0.17
CA GLY A 240 -23.23 3.32 -0.95
C GLY A 240 -21.83 3.72 -1.45
N ALA A 241 -20.76 3.27 -0.81
CA ALA A 241 -19.40 3.52 -1.28
C ALA A 241 -19.01 2.56 -2.39
N GLY A 242 -18.31 3.07 -3.40
CA GLY A 242 -17.69 2.29 -4.48
C GLY A 242 -16.22 2.00 -4.20
N HIS A 243 -15.45 1.68 -5.27
CA HIS A 243 -14.06 1.25 -5.18
C HIS A 243 -13.08 2.32 -4.66
N ARG A 244 -13.32 3.60 -4.97
CA ARG A 244 -12.35 4.69 -4.71
C ARG A 244 -12.41 5.22 -3.28
N LEU A 245 -12.20 4.34 -2.29
CA LEU A 245 -12.32 4.66 -0.85
C LEU A 245 -11.33 5.72 -0.37
N ARG A 246 -10.21 5.92 -1.02
CA ARG A 246 -9.28 7.01 -0.70
C ARG A 246 -9.95 8.40 -0.74
N ASN A 247 -10.98 8.55 -1.56
CA ASN A 247 -11.72 9.80 -1.72
C ASN A 247 -12.99 9.86 -0.85
N ASP A 248 -13.32 8.79 -0.12
CA ASP A 248 -14.47 8.76 0.78
C ASP A 248 -14.05 9.26 2.17
N PRO A 249 -14.61 10.39 2.66
CA PRO A 249 -14.23 10.95 3.95
C PRO A 249 -14.50 10.00 5.13
N ARG A 250 -15.48 9.10 5.01
CA ARG A 250 -15.79 8.08 6.04
C ARG A 250 -14.67 7.05 6.13
N ALA A 251 -14.12 6.63 4.98
CA ALA A 251 -12.99 5.70 4.93
C ALA A 251 -11.74 6.33 5.56
N VAL A 252 -11.46 7.60 5.26
CA VAL A 252 -10.33 8.34 5.85
C VAL A 252 -10.53 8.50 7.37
N ALA A 253 -11.74 8.82 7.83
CA ALA A 253 -12.04 8.92 9.25
C ALA A 253 -11.85 7.58 9.99
N LEU A 254 -12.22 6.43 9.36
CA LEU A 254 -11.96 5.10 9.90
C LEU A 254 -10.46 4.82 10.03
N LEU A 255 -9.65 5.22 9.04
CA LEU A 255 -8.20 5.09 9.10
C LEU A 255 -7.61 5.90 10.24
N ILE A 256 -7.98 7.18 10.37
CA ILE A 256 -7.51 8.05 11.47
C ILE A 256 -7.89 7.44 12.83
N GLY A 257 -9.16 7.07 13.03
CA GLY A 257 -9.59 6.46 14.28
C GLY A 257 -8.92 5.11 14.57
N TRP A 258 -8.54 4.34 13.54
CA TRP A 258 -7.74 3.13 13.73
C TRP A 258 -6.30 3.48 14.15
N MET A 259 -5.67 4.47 13.51
CA MET A 259 -4.32 4.95 13.86
C MET A 259 -4.26 5.45 15.30
N ASP A 260 -5.24 6.21 15.75
CA ASP A 260 -5.32 6.73 17.13
C ASP A 260 -5.31 5.60 18.17
N ARG A 261 -5.96 4.47 17.86
CA ARG A 261 -5.98 3.30 18.75
C ARG A 261 -4.67 2.50 18.80
N GLN A 262 -3.72 2.77 17.88
CA GLN A 262 -2.42 2.10 17.90
C GLN A 262 -1.41 2.85 18.79
N GLY A 263 -1.69 4.11 19.12
CA GLY A 263 -0.80 4.99 19.87
C GLY A 263 -1.01 4.98 21.39
N GLY A 264 -1.99 4.18 21.89
CA GLY A 264 -2.34 4.07 23.30
C GLY A 264 -1.53 3.02 24.06
#